data_f52a6d442dbf7e910914d17d731247fb
#
_entry.id   f52a6d442dbf7e910914d17d731247fb
#
_cell.length_a   1.000
_cell.length_b   1.000
_cell.length_c   1.000
_cell.angle_alpha   90.00
_cell.angle_beta   90.00
_cell.angle_gamma   90.00
#
_symmetry.space_group_name_H-M   'P 1'
#
loop_
_entity.id
_entity.type
_entity.pdbx_description
1 polymer ?
#
loop_
_entity_poly.entity_id
_entity_poly.type
_entity_poly.pdbx_seq_one_letter_code
_entity_poly.pdbx_strand_id
1 'polypeptide(L)'
;MKETVKVELLKDPECLMGFSCGEPSIDELIKKAYYETLLEKGYTYVAILNDRVIAVYQIAFITLSAEEISEDTNDHNWSGNSELRYGCLLIHYLAVEKTCQHRKIGSTILSGILKEISLLGRKWPVRFIIIDAVNDLVSWYKSFGFEPIRQMAVENAGFTTRMYYDCYHHDRAELERYEEACINDLI
;
A
#
# COMPACT_ATOMS: atom_id res chain seq x y z
N MET A 1 23.31 15.52 17.68
CA MET A 1 22.36 15.95 16.63
C MET A 1 21.41 14.81 16.35
N LYS A 2 20.10 15.05 16.30
CA LYS A 2 19.15 14.01 15.85
C LYS A 2 19.34 13.85 14.34
N GLU A 3 19.74 12.67 13.91
CA GLU A 3 19.75 12.33 12.49
C GLU A 3 18.32 12.38 11.96
N THR A 4 18.07 13.17 10.94
CA THR A 4 16.73 13.32 10.36
C THR A 4 16.69 12.55 9.04
N VAL A 5 15.77 11.58 8.94
CA VAL A 5 15.47 10.90 7.68
C VAL A 5 14.66 11.85 6.81
N LYS A 6 15.13 12.09 5.60
CA LYS A 6 14.41 12.86 4.57
C LYS A 6 13.75 11.88 3.61
N VAL A 7 12.47 12.07 3.34
CA VAL A 7 11.75 11.30 2.31
C VAL A 7 11.45 12.23 1.14
N GLU A 8 11.78 11.80 -0.07
CA GLU A 8 11.51 12.56 -1.29
C GLU A 8 11.23 11.66 -2.49
N LEU A 9 10.57 12.23 -3.50
CA LEU A 9 10.32 11.55 -4.78
C LEU A 9 11.66 11.22 -5.45
N LEU A 10 11.77 10.01 -5.99
CA LEU A 10 12.94 9.59 -6.78
C LEU A 10 13.05 10.46 -8.05
N LYS A 11 14.09 11.28 -8.12
CA LYS A 11 14.38 12.16 -9.26
C LYS A 11 15.61 11.76 -10.05
N ASP A 12 16.52 11.04 -9.40
CA ASP A 12 17.78 10.60 -9.96
C ASP A 12 17.99 9.12 -9.66
N PRO A 13 17.99 8.24 -10.68
CA PRO A 13 18.19 6.82 -10.50
C PRO A 13 19.61 6.47 -9.99
N GLU A 14 20.59 7.35 -10.15
CA GLU A 14 21.96 7.11 -9.70
C GLU A 14 22.03 6.99 -8.17
N CYS A 15 21.12 7.63 -7.43
CA CYS A 15 21.06 7.52 -5.96
C CYS A 15 20.75 6.10 -5.47
N LEU A 16 20.23 5.24 -6.36
CA LEU A 16 19.93 3.83 -6.06
C LEU A 16 21.12 2.90 -6.36
N MET A 17 22.24 3.42 -6.87
CA MET A 17 23.41 2.58 -7.11
C MET A 17 23.92 1.96 -5.81
N GLY A 18 24.00 0.62 -5.80
CA GLY A 18 24.43 -0.15 -4.64
C GLY A 18 23.34 -0.36 -3.58
N PHE A 19 22.12 0.14 -3.77
CA PHE A 19 20.99 -0.22 -2.90
C PHE A 19 20.60 -1.69 -3.12
N SER A 20 20.42 -2.43 -2.04
CA SER A 20 19.82 -3.77 -2.04
C SER A 20 19.11 -4.01 -0.72
N CYS A 21 17.90 -4.50 -0.78
CA CYS A 21 17.17 -4.98 0.39
C CYS A 21 17.47 -6.44 0.72
N GLY A 22 18.19 -7.14 -0.16
CA GLY A 22 18.52 -8.55 0.01
C GLY A 22 17.44 -9.52 -0.47
N GLU A 23 16.33 -9.02 -1.01
CA GLU A 23 15.30 -9.80 -1.68
C GLU A 23 15.41 -9.58 -3.19
N PRO A 24 15.88 -10.56 -3.95
CA PRO A 24 16.19 -10.37 -5.38
C PRO A 24 14.98 -9.90 -6.21
N SER A 25 13.79 -10.38 -5.93
CA SER A 25 12.57 -10.03 -6.65
C SER A 25 12.23 -8.53 -6.46
N ILE A 26 12.41 -8.01 -5.27
CA ILE A 26 12.21 -6.58 -4.96
C ILE A 26 13.34 -5.73 -5.54
N ASP A 27 14.58 -6.18 -5.43
CA ASP A 27 15.72 -5.47 -5.99
C ASP A 27 15.60 -5.30 -7.52
N GLU A 28 15.02 -6.29 -8.23
CA GLU A 28 14.71 -6.17 -9.67
C GLU A 28 13.60 -5.15 -9.97
N LEU A 29 12.58 -5.03 -9.12
CA LEU A 29 11.55 -4.00 -9.26
C LEU A 29 12.17 -2.60 -9.08
N ILE A 30 13.04 -2.43 -8.08
CA ILE A 30 13.69 -1.15 -7.79
C ILE A 30 14.56 -0.65 -8.96
N LYS A 31 15.18 -1.54 -9.72
CA LYS A 31 15.94 -1.15 -10.93
C LYS A 31 15.08 -0.46 -12.00
N LYS A 32 13.79 -0.74 -12.04
CA LYS A 32 12.82 -0.16 -12.98
C LYS A 32 12.08 1.05 -12.40
N ALA A 33 12.28 1.35 -11.12
CA ALA A 33 11.50 2.32 -10.35
C ALA A 33 11.43 3.71 -11.00
N TYR A 34 12.56 4.22 -11.48
CA TYR A 34 12.60 5.53 -12.12
C TYR A 34 11.87 5.55 -13.45
N TYR A 35 12.01 4.51 -14.27
CA TYR A 35 11.28 4.38 -15.53
C TYR A 35 9.76 4.31 -15.31
N GLU A 36 9.31 3.55 -14.32
CA GLU A 36 7.88 3.47 -13.96
C GLU A 36 7.33 4.79 -13.44
N THR A 37 8.16 5.55 -12.70
CA THR A 37 7.80 6.91 -12.26
C THR A 37 7.65 7.87 -13.45
N LEU A 38 8.51 7.80 -14.46
CA LEU A 38 8.39 8.60 -15.69
C LEU A 38 7.16 8.22 -16.53
N LEU A 39 6.73 6.96 -16.46
CA LEU A 39 5.49 6.49 -17.11
C LEU A 39 4.23 6.80 -16.31
N GLU A 40 4.34 7.43 -15.14
CA GLU A 40 3.25 7.72 -14.21
C GLU A 40 2.46 6.46 -13.76
N LYS A 41 3.08 5.28 -13.84
CA LYS A 41 2.50 4.02 -13.35
C LYS A 41 2.47 3.95 -11.82
N GLY A 42 3.43 4.59 -11.19
CA GLY A 42 3.56 4.72 -9.75
C GLY A 42 4.68 5.68 -9.40
N TYR A 43 4.59 6.30 -8.25
CA TYR A 43 5.61 7.22 -7.76
C TYR A 43 6.51 6.51 -6.75
N THR A 44 7.81 6.52 -7.04
CA THR A 44 8.83 5.96 -6.16
C THR A 44 9.41 7.02 -5.27
N TYR A 45 9.49 6.72 -3.99
CA TYR A 45 10.07 7.58 -2.96
C TYR A 45 11.31 6.92 -2.36
N VAL A 46 12.28 7.75 -2.01
CA VAL A 46 13.50 7.34 -1.34
C VAL A 46 13.59 7.99 0.04
N ALA A 47 13.97 7.20 1.04
CA ALA A 47 14.31 7.69 2.35
C ALA A 47 15.82 7.81 2.47
N ILE A 48 16.30 9.02 2.76
CA ILE A 48 17.72 9.37 2.77
C ILE A 48 18.16 9.71 4.19
N LEU A 49 19.28 9.16 4.58
CA LEU A 49 19.97 9.46 5.84
C LEU A 49 21.46 9.61 5.56
N ASN A 50 22.06 10.77 5.93
CA ASN A 50 23.45 11.07 5.69
C ASN A 50 23.88 10.87 4.22
N ASP A 51 23.09 11.44 3.29
CA ASP A 51 23.25 11.37 1.84
C ASP A 51 23.23 9.95 1.24
N ARG A 52 22.73 8.96 1.99
CA ARG A 52 22.58 7.58 1.57
C ARG A 52 21.12 7.17 1.57
N VAL A 53 20.68 6.50 0.52
CA VAL A 53 19.35 5.88 0.49
C VAL A 53 19.33 4.68 1.42
N ILE A 54 18.42 4.73 2.40
CA ILE A 54 18.23 3.68 3.42
C ILE A 54 16.94 2.89 3.23
N ALA A 55 15.99 3.44 2.47
CA ALA A 55 14.78 2.72 2.08
C ALA A 55 14.19 3.30 0.79
N VAL A 56 13.42 2.46 0.10
CA VAL A 56 12.72 2.79 -1.15
C VAL A 56 11.30 2.22 -1.05
N TYR A 57 10.30 2.97 -1.49
CA TYR A 57 8.94 2.47 -1.63
C TYR A 57 8.25 3.08 -2.84
N GLN A 58 7.29 2.36 -3.41
CA GLN A 58 6.50 2.84 -4.54
C GLN A 58 5.01 2.79 -4.21
N ILE A 59 4.32 3.87 -4.58
CA ILE A 59 2.87 4.00 -4.46
C ILE A 59 2.28 4.10 -5.87
N ALA A 60 1.27 3.29 -6.15
CA ALA A 60 0.51 3.32 -7.39
C ALA A 60 -0.99 3.45 -7.08
N PHE A 61 -1.75 4.10 -7.96
CA PHE A 61 -3.20 4.13 -7.87
C PHE A 61 -3.78 2.92 -8.63
N ILE A 62 -4.67 2.18 -7.98
CA ILE A 62 -5.39 1.06 -8.57
C ILE A 62 -6.88 1.14 -8.23
N THR A 63 -7.69 0.32 -8.88
CA THR A 63 -9.08 0.12 -8.48
C THR A 63 -9.35 -1.36 -8.28
N LEU A 64 -10.13 -1.70 -7.27
CA LEU A 64 -10.58 -3.06 -7.00
C LEU A 64 -12.11 -3.11 -6.88
N SER A 65 -12.72 -4.18 -7.36
CA SER A 65 -14.13 -4.46 -7.10
C SER A 65 -14.33 -4.97 -5.67
N ALA A 66 -15.56 -4.97 -5.19
CA ALA A 66 -15.90 -5.56 -3.89
C ALA A 66 -15.48 -7.04 -3.82
N GLU A 67 -15.71 -7.80 -4.88
CA GLU A 67 -15.35 -9.21 -4.99
C GLU A 67 -13.83 -9.45 -4.94
N GLU A 68 -13.02 -8.51 -5.47
CA GLU A 68 -11.56 -8.62 -5.42
C GLU A 68 -10.99 -8.34 -4.02
N ILE A 69 -11.72 -7.58 -3.18
CA ILE A 69 -11.28 -7.23 -1.83
C ILE A 69 -11.71 -8.28 -0.84
N SER A 70 -12.88 -8.88 -1.03
CA SER A 70 -13.41 -9.85 -0.09
C SER A 70 -14.43 -10.76 -0.74
N GLU A 71 -14.24 -12.07 -0.59
CA GLU A 71 -15.27 -13.05 -0.81
C GLU A 71 -16.33 -13.05 0.33
N ASP A 72 -16.04 -12.36 1.46
CA ASP A 72 -16.79 -12.46 2.72
C ASP A 72 -17.27 -11.11 3.30
N THR A 73 -17.01 -9.96 2.68
CA THR A 73 -17.57 -8.73 3.22
C THR A 73 -19.05 -8.61 2.87
N ASN A 74 -19.88 -8.69 3.89
CA ASN A 74 -21.30 -8.39 3.82
C ASN A 74 -21.62 -6.92 3.47
N ASP A 75 -20.65 -6.14 3.06
CA ASP A 75 -20.79 -4.76 2.54
C ASP A 75 -21.42 -4.71 1.14
N HIS A 76 -22.05 -5.80 0.69
CA HIS A 76 -22.41 -6.01 -0.71
C HIS A 76 -23.78 -5.55 -1.11
N ASN A 77 -24.64 -5.29 -0.15
CA ASN A 77 -26.02 -5.00 -0.46
C ASN A 77 -26.23 -3.65 -1.17
N TRP A 78 -25.21 -2.82 -1.15
CA TRP A 78 -25.25 -1.51 -1.81
C TRP A 78 -25.04 -1.54 -3.30
N SER A 79 -24.31 -2.50 -3.77
CA SER A 79 -24.01 -2.58 -5.17
C SER A 79 -24.90 -3.60 -5.84
N GLY A 80 -26.11 -3.26 -6.11
CA GLY A 80 -26.84 -3.89 -7.21
C GLY A 80 -26.09 -3.71 -8.54
N ASN A 81 -24.89 -3.12 -8.49
CA ASN A 81 -24.02 -2.82 -9.62
C ASN A 81 -22.62 -3.38 -9.35
N SER A 82 -22.37 -4.58 -9.88
CA SER A 82 -21.05 -5.25 -9.87
C SER A 82 -19.93 -4.44 -10.55
N GLU A 83 -20.27 -3.29 -11.17
CA GLU A 83 -19.32 -2.40 -11.84
C GLU A 83 -18.67 -1.37 -10.88
N LEU A 84 -19.18 -1.20 -9.66
CA LEU A 84 -18.58 -0.28 -8.69
C LEU A 84 -17.20 -0.75 -8.26
N ARG A 85 -16.23 0.12 -8.44
CA ARG A 85 -14.82 -0.13 -8.07
C ARG A 85 -14.38 0.88 -7.03
N TYR A 86 -13.66 0.40 -6.02
CA TYR A 86 -13.07 1.24 -5.00
C TYR A 86 -11.73 1.81 -5.48
N GLY A 87 -11.50 3.11 -5.24
CA GLY A 87 -10.18 3.70 -5.37
C GLY A 87 -9.24 3.17 -4.29
N CYS A 88 -8.11 2.64 -4.71
CA CYS A 88 -7.11 2.05 -3.83
C CYS A 88 -5.73 2.60 -4.12
N LEU A 89 -4.88 2.67 -3.09
CA LEU A 89 -3.45 2.89 -3.26
C LEU A 89 -2.70 1.60 -3.00
N LEU A 90 -1.94 1.15 -3.99
CA LEU A 90 -1.06 -0.01 -3.88
C LEU A 90 0.31 0.46 -3.38
N ILE A 91 0.77 -0.07 -2.26
CA ILE A 91 2.19 -0.06 -1.90
C ILE A 91 2.81 -1.23 -2.68
N HIS A 92 3.36 -0.93 -3.86
CA HIS A 92 3.89 -1.95 -4.76
C HIS A 92 5.07 -2.69 -4.13
N TYR A 93 5.95 -1.93 -3.46
CA TYR A 93 7.01 -2.46 -2.58
C TYR A 93 7.38 -1.43 -1.51
N LEU A 94 7.90 -1.94 -0.41
CA LEU A 94 8.57 -1.18 0.66
C LEU A 94 9.83 -1.94 1.04
N ALA A 95 10.97 -1.40 0.68
CA ALA A 95 12.28 -2.00 0.84
C ALA A 95 13.18 -1.17 1.75
N VAL A 96 13.79 -1.80 2.74
CA VAL A 96 14.82 -1.19 3.59
C VAL A 96 16.17 -1.80 3.21
N GLU A 97 17.17 -0.95 3.06
CA GLU A 97 18.54 -1.38 2.73
C GLU A 97 19.02 -2.41 3.76
N LYS A 98 19.65 -3.49 3.27
CA LYS A 98 19.95 -4.70 4.05
C LYS A 98 20.67 -4.42 5.37
N THR A 99 21.65 -3.50 5.38
CA THR A 99 22.40 -3.15 6.61
C THR A 99 21.63 -2.22 7.54
N CYS A 100 20.50 -1.69 7.10
CA CYS A 100 19.63 -0.79 7.85
C CYS A 100 18.37 -1.47 8.40
N GLN A 101 18.15 -2.76 8.08
CA GLN A 101 17.02 -3.53 8.57
C GLN A 101 17.05 -3.71 10.10
N HIS A 102 15.92 -4.14 10.67
CA HIS A 102 15.72 -4.37 12.10
C HIS A 102 15.90 -3.14 13.00
N ARG A 103 15.96 -1.92 12.43
CA ARG A 103 16.06 -0.62 13.13
C ARG A 103 14.75 0.16 13.17
N LYS A 104 13.62 -0.51 12.93
CA LYS A 104 12.27 0.10 12.86
C LYS A 104 12.09 1.11 11.71
N ILE A 105 13.01 1.19 10.75
CA ILE A 105 12.92 2.12 9.63
C ILE A 105 11.68 1.80 8.79
N GLY A 106 11.47 0.54 8.40
CA GLY A 106 10.28 0.13 7.66
C GLY A 106 8.98 0.46 8.40
N SER A 107 8.94 0.24 9.72
CA SER A 107 7.78 0.59 10.55
C SER A 107 7.50 2.09 10.57
N THR A 108 8.53 2.91 10.66
CA THR A 108 8.39 4.37 10.65
C THR A 108 7.88 4.87 9.30
N ILE A 109 8.43 4.34 8.20
CA ILE A 109 8.00 4.69 6.84
C ILE A 109 6.56 4.25 6.60
N LEU A 110 6.20 3.00 6.92
CA LEU A 110 4.84 2.50 6.74
C LEU A 110 3.84 3.34 7.54
N SER A 111 4.12 3.65 8.80
CA SER A 111 3.26 4.54 9.61
C SER A 111 3.10 5.93 8.98
N GLY A 112 4.16 6.48 8.39
CA GLY A 112 4.12 7.74 7.65
C GLY A 112 3.21 7.65 6.43
N ILE A 113 3.38 6.61 5.62
CA ILE A 113 2.54 6.34 4.43
C ILE A 113 1.07 6.23 4.82
N LEU A 114 0.74 5.42 5.82
CA LEU A 114 -0.65 5.23 6.28
C LEU A 114 -1.27 6.56 6.73
N LYS A 115 -0.52 7.38 7.45
CA LYS A 115 -0.98 8.70 7.88
C LYS A 115 -1.24 9.64 6.70
N GLU A 116 -0.33 9.73 5.74
CA GLU A 116 -0.47 10.58 4.55
C GLU A 116 -1.65 10.16 3.69
N ILE A 117 -1.80 8.85 3.45
CA ILE A 117 -2.92 8.31 2.65
C ILE A 117 -4.26 8.53 3.38
N SER A 118 -4.31 8.37 4.69
CA SER A 118 -5.52 8.67 5.48
C SER A 118 -5.93 10.14 5.36
N LEU A 119 -4.99 11.07 5.27
CA LEU A 119 -5.28 12.48 5.01
C LEU A 119 -5.74 12.72 3.57
N LEU A 120 -5.17 12.00 2.61
CA LEU A 120 -5.56 12.06 1.21
C LEU A 120 -7.00 11.54 1.00
N GLY A 121 -7.36 10.45 1.66
CA GLY A 121 -8.69 9.83 1.59
C GLY A 121 -9.83 10.76 2.01
N ARG A 122 -9.55 11.81 2.79
CA ARG A 122 -10.53 12.86 3.11
C ARG A 122 -10.84 13.80 1.94
N LYS A 123 -10.01 13.81 0.90
CA LYS A 123 -10.15 14.68 -0.28
C LYS A 123 -10.48 13.89 -1.54
N TRP A 124 -10.02 12.66 -1.61
CA TRP A 124 -10.17 11.77 -2.76
C TRP A 124 -10.73 10.43 -2.30
N PRO A 125 -11.56 9.76 -3.09
CA PRO A 125 -12.20 8.51 -2.70
C PRO A 125 -11.21 7.34 -2.71
N VAL A 126 -10.24 7.37 -1.81
CA VAL A 126 -9.33 6.26 -1.55
C VAL A 126 -9.89 5.47 -0.37
N ARG A 127 -10.41 4.29 -0.65
CA ARG A 127 -11.00 3.41 0.36
C ARG A 127 -9.98 2.49 1.00
N PHE A 128 -9.09 1.90 0.19
CA PHE A 128 -8.17 0.89 0.69
C PHE A 128 -6.72 1.17 0.34
N ILE A 129 -5.83 0.74 1.22
CA ILE A 129 -4.41 0.59 0.91
C ILE A 129 -4.15 -0.90 0.74
N ILE A 130 -3.56 -1.26 -0.39
CA ILE A 130 -3.29 -2.64 -0.78
C ILE A 130 -1.79 -2.89 -0.73
N ILE A 131 -1.41 -4.10 -0.34
CA ILE A 131 -0.04 -4.58 -0.44
C ILE A 131 -0.02 -6.08 -0.76
N ASP A 132 0.96 -6.51 -1.54
CA ASP A 132 1.26 -7.92 -1.78
C ASP A 132 2.45 -8.33 -0.89
N ALA A 133 2.14 -8.75 0.33
CA ALA A 133 3.15 -9.07 1.34
C ALA A 133 3.83 -10.40 1.05
N VAL A 134 5.16 -10.45 1.12
CA VAL A 134 5.87 -11.74 1.21
C VAL A 134 5.45 -12.44 2.51
N ASN A 135 5.35 -13.78 2.47
CA ASN A 135 4.71 -14.55 3.54
C ASN A 135 5.30 -14.29 4.93
N ASP A 136 6.60 -14.12 5.03
CA ASP A 136 7.30 -13.85 6.30
C ASP A 136 6.93 -12.49 6.93
N LEU A 137 6.40 -11.56 6.13
CA LEU A 137 6.00 -10.22 6.58
C LEU A 137 4.49 -10.06 6.83
N VAL A 138 3.68 -11.07 6.56
CA VAL A 138 2.22 -11.02 6.77
C VAL A 138 1.87 -10.63 8.22
N SER A 139 2.51 -11.26 9.19
CA SER A 139 2.29 -10.93 10.62
C SER A 139 2.72 -9.53 10.98
N TRP A 140 3.78 -9.02 10.34
CA TRP A 140 4.24 -7.66 10.54
C TRP A 140 3.22 -6.64 9.99
N TYR A 141 2.68 -6.84 8.78
CA TYR A 141 1.62 -5.98 8.25
C TYR A 141 0.34 -6.04 9.06
N LYS A 142 -0.06 -7.23 9.56
CA LYS A 142 -1.20 -7.36 10.49
C LYS A 142 -1.05 -6.48 11.73
N SER A 143 0.17 -6.29 12.25
CA SER A 143 0.41 -5.41 13.40
C SER A 143 0.15 -3.92 13.11
N PHE A 144 0.02 -3.53 11.84
CA PHE A 144 -0.38 -2.20 11.39
C PHE A 144 -1.87 -2.10 11.02
N GLY A 145 -2.65 -3.18 11.20
CA GLY A 145 -4.07 -3.20 10.88
C GLY A 145 -4.39 -3.67 9.46
N PHE A 146 -3.43 -4.24 8.73
CA PHE A 146 -3.71 -4.89 7.46
C PHE A 146 -4.38 -6.24 7.68
N GLU A 147 -5.37 -6.55 6.84
CA GLU A 147 -6.06 -7.83 6.82
C GLU A 147 -5.76 -8.58 5.52
N PRO A 148 -5.61 -9.91 5.55
CA PRO A 148 -5.35 -10.69 4.36
C PRO A 148 -6.60 -10.84 3.50
N ILE A 149 -6.45 -10.75 2.17
CA ILE A 149 -7.49 -11.05 1.20
C ILE A 149 -7.31 -12.48 0.68
N ARG A 150 -6.17 -12.72 0.00
CA ARG A 150 -5.89 -14.02 -0.66
C ARG A 150 -4.39 -14.20 -0.89
N GLN A 151 -4.01 -15.47 -1.05
CA GLN A 151 -2.67 -15.79 -1.54
C GLN A 151 -2.60 -15.64 -3.07
N MET A 152 -1.48 -15.13 -3.54
CA MET A 152 -1.19 -14.96 -4.97
C MET A 152 0.12 -15.66 -5.31
N ALA A 153 0.11 -16.42 -6.40
CA ALA A 153 1.33 -16.96 -6.97
C ALA A 153 2.07 -15.85 -7.73
N VAL A 154 3.35 -15.68 -7.44
CA VAL A 154 4.22 -14.73 -8.14
C VAL A 154 5.26 -15.51 -8.92
N GLU A 155 5.34 -15.26 -10.22
CA GLU A 155 6.30 -15.92 -11.11
C GLU A 155 7.73 -15.70 -10.59
N ASN A 156 8.45 -16.80 -10.38
CA ASN A 156 9.83 -16.84 -9.87
C ASN A 156 10.04 -16.33 -8.42
N ALA A 157 9.00 -16.00 -7.67
CA ALA A 157 9.10 -15.47 -6.30
C ALA A 157 8.25 -16.24 -5.26
N GLY A 158 7.61 -17.35 -5.65
CA GLY A 158 6.77 -18.15 -4.76
C GLY A 158 5.38 -17.53 -4.57
N PHE A 159 4.93 -17.40 -3.32
CA PHE A 159 3.62 -16.87 -2.99
C PHE A 159 3.74 -15.58 -2.18
N THR A 160 2.86 -14.62 -2.50
CA THR A 160 2.60 -13.45 -1.67
C THR A 160 1.17 -13.51 -1.14
N THR A 161 0.90 -12.79 -0.05
CA THR A 161 -0.45 -12.61 0.46
C THR A 161 -0.88 -11.18 0.15
N ARG A 162 -1.93 -11.03 -0.68
CA ARG A 162 -2.56 -9.71 -0.86
C ARG A 162 -3.28 -9.34 0.43
N MET A 163 -3.04 -8.11 0.90
CA MET A 163 -3.61 -7.59 2.12
C MET A 163 -4.19 -6.20 1.86
N TYR A 164 -5.18 -5.82 2.65
CA TYR A 164 -5.77 -4.48 2.61
C TYR A 164 -5.73 -3.81 3.99
N TYR A 165 -5.68 -2.49 3.98
CA TYR A 165 -5.93 -1.62 5.12
C TYR A 165 -7.11 -0.73 4.79
N ASP A 166 -8.17 -0.73 5.63
CA ASP A 166 -9.37 0.07 5.41
C ASP A 166 -9.17 1.50 5.89
N CYS A 167 -9.24 2.45 4.97
CA CYS A 167 -9.13 3.89 5.23
C CYS A 167 -10.49 4.54 5.46
N TYR A 168 -11.53 3.79 5.81
CA TYR A 168 -12.87 4.33 5.96
C TYR A 168 -12.91 5.49 6.97
N HIS A 169 -13.45 6.64 6.53
CA HIS A 169 -13.41 7.89 7.29
C HIS A 169 -14.79 8.36 7.77
N HIS A 170 -15.85 7.69 7.33
CA HIS A 170 -17.21 8.03 7.72
C HIS A 170 -17.68 7.22 8.93
N ASP A 171 -18.75 7.67 9.55
CA ASP A 171 -19.39 6.91 10.61
C ASP A 171 -20.04 5.64 10.03
N ARG A 172 -19.63 4.46 10.49
CA ARG A 172 -20.20 3.18 10.06
C ARG A 172 -21.70 3.10 10.39
N ALA A 173 -22.12 3.66 11.49
CA ALA A 173 -23.53 3.70 11.85
C ALA A 173 -24.36 4.61 10.90
N GLU A 174 -23.74 5.58 10.25
CA GLU A 174 -24.38 6.36 9.19
C GLU A 174 -24.57 5.53 7.93
N LEU A 175 -23.55 4.77 7.54
CA LEU A 175 -23.62 3.87 6.40
C LEU A 175 -24.72 2.81 6.61
N GLU A 176 -24.72 2.12 7.75
CA GLU A 176 -25.69 1.09 8.09
C GLU A 176 -27.14 1.64 8.03
N ARG A 177 -27.38 2.85 8.54
CA ARG A 177 -28.70 3.49 8.45
C ARG A 177 -29.12 3.77 7.01
N TYR A 178 -28.17 4.16 6.14
CA TYR A 178 -28.45 4.36 4.73
C TYR A 178 -28.76 3.05 4.01
N GLU A 179 -28.03 2.00 4.30
CA GLU A 179 -28.24 0.67 3.74
C GLU A 179 -29.62 0.12 4.14
N GLU A 180 -29.99 0.23 5.42
CA GLU A 180 -31.30 -0.17 5.90
C GLU A 180 -32.43 0.63 5.22
N ALA A 181 -32.25 1.94 5.03
CA ALA A 181 -33.21 2.78 4.35
C ALA A 181 -33.37 2.41 2.87
N CYS A 182 -32.29 2.12 2.17
CA CYS A 182 -32.32 1.67 0.77
C CYS A 182 -33.00 0.31 0.61
N ILE A 183 -32.72 -0.66 1.52
CA ILE A 183 -33.37 -1.98 1.50
C ILE A 183 -34.88 -1.87 1.70
N ASN A 184 -35.33 -0.89 2.48
CA ASN A 184 -36.75 -0.69 2.78
C ASN A 184 -37.47 0.28 1.81
N ASP A 185 -36.84 0.64 0.67
CA ASP A 185 -37.39 1.59 -0.31
C ASP A 185 -37.80 2.96 0.32
N LEU A 186 -37.09 3.39 1.35
CA LEU A 186 -37.39 4.63 2.10
C LEU A 186 -36.65 5.87 1.55
N ILE A 187 -35.86 5.70 0.48
CA ILE A 187 -35.12 6.78 -0.19
C ILE A 187 -35.41 6.75 -1.69
#